data_e3cfc46fd77debf779714d89e3e1a9d3
#
_entry.id   e3cfc46fd77debf779714d89e3e1a9d3
#
_cell.length_a   1.000
_cell.length_b   1.000
_cell.length_c   1.000
_cell.angle_alpha   90.00
_cell.angle_beta   90.00
_cell.angle_gamma   90.00
#
_symmetry.space_group_name_H-M   'P 1'
#
loop_
_entity.id
_entity.type
_entity.pdbx_description
1 polymer ?
#
loop_
_entity_poly.entity_id
_entity_poly.type
_entity_poly.pdbx_seq_one_letter_code
_entity_poly.pdbx_strand_id
1 'polypeptide(L)'
;MKIKSISFRDKRLGWKKFSFALTLAKATADGKQNTVSLSHIHPEDPYMKAFLSNINLRPSCYRCPTKGGRSGADITLADYWGIDRDMPEYDDDRGVSLVILNTEKGVSLFNSLQLDKIEVPAESSLRYNPSFYAPVSPHPNRSRFFSEVFRDDVDIISLMNGLTRT
;
A
#
# COMPACT_ATOMS: atom_id res chain seq x y z
N MET A 1 12.68 -16.23 18.94
CA MET A 1 12.85 -15.47 17.68
C MET A 1 12.36 -14.05 17.89
N LYS A 2 13.00 -13.06 17.27
CA LYS A 2 12.57 -11.64 17.32
C LYS A 2 12.27 -11.17 15.92
N ILE A 3 11.29 -10.27 15.75
CA ILE A 3 11.02 -9.62 14.48
C ILE A 3 12.18 -8.67 14.19
N LYS A 4 12.85 -8.87 13.06
CA LYS A 4 13.93 -8.01 12.56
C LYS A 4 13.39 -6.92 11.64
N SER A 5 12.50 -7.28 10.74
CA SER A 5 11.86 -6.32 9.82
C SER A 5 10.51 -6.83 9.33
N ILE A 6 9.64 -5.88 8.99
CA ILE A 6 8.38 -6.12 8.29
C ILE A 6 8.36 -5.20 7.07
N SER A 7 8.05 -5.75 5.90
CA SER A 7 7.81 -4.98 4.69
C SER A 7 6.42 -5.33 4.15
N PHE A 8 5.56 -4.31 4.07
CA PHE A 8 4.21 -4.46 3.51
C PHE A 8 4.20 -4.40 1.97
N ARG A 9 5.32 -4.00 1.38
CA ARG A 9 5.44 -3.80 -0.05
C ARG A 9 6.85 -4.14 -0.52
N ASP A 10 7.24 -5.38 -0.33
CA ASP A 10 8.49 -5.93 -0.85
C ASP A 10 8.35 -6.14 -2.36
N LYS A 11 9.16 -5.43 -3.14
CA LYS A 11 9.07 -5.40 -4.61
C LYS A 11 10.05 -6.35 -5.29
N ARG A 12 10.62 -7.33 -4.60
CA ARG A 12 11.59 -8.28 -5.19
C ARG A 12 11.00 -9.10 -6.37
N LEU A 13 9.67 -9.26 -6.40
CA LEU A 13 8.94 -9.92 -7.48
C LEU A 13 8.27 -8.95 -8.46
N GLY A 14 8.65 -7.68 -8.44
CA GLY A 14 8.06 -6.61 -9.23
C GLY A 14 7.09 -5.73 -8.45
N TRP A 15 6.70 -4.62 -9.06
CA TRP A 15 5.76 -3.66 -8.47
C TRP A 15 4.33 -4.20 -8.43
N LYS A 16 3.93 -4.94 -9.48
CA LYS A 16 2.59 -5.54 -9.60
C LYS A 16 2.40 -6.74 -8.69
N LYS A 17 3.48 -7.49 -8.43
CA LYS A 17 3.48 -8.70 -7.59
C LYS A 17 4.19 -8.48 -6.25
N PHE A 18 4.03 -7.30 -5.66
CA PHE A 18 4.63 -7.03 -4.36
C PHE A 18 4.16 -8.01 -3.29
N SER A 19 5.02 -8.23 -2.31
CA SER A 19 4.82 -9.21 -1.24
C SER A 19 4.76 -8.54 0.13
N PHE A 20 4.01 -9.15 1.06
CA PHE A 20 4.24 -8.96 2.48
C PHE A 20 5.45 -9.82 2.89
N ALA A 21 6.44 -9.22 3.51
CA ALA A 21 7.65 -9.92 3.95
C ALA A 21 7.91 -9.68 5.44
N LEU A 22 8.11 -10.78 6.18
CA LEU A 22 8.45 -10.81 7.60
C LEU A 22 9.82 -11.46 7.77
N THR A 23 10.79 -10.74 8.33
CA THR A 23 12.09 -11.28 8.66
C THR A 23 12.19 -11.48 10.17
N LEU A 24 12.46 -12.70 10.58
CA LEU A 24 12.69 -13.11 11.95
C LEU A 24 14.19 -13.38 12.18
N ALA A 25 14.68 -13.05 13.35
CA ALA A 25 16.05 -13.34 13.76
C ALA A 25 16.08 -14.17 15.04
N LYS A 26 17.03 -15.11 15.12
CA LYS A 26 17.35 -15.89 16.33
C LYS A 26 18.86 -15.79 16.57
N ALA A 27 19.26 -15.37 17.78
CA ALA A 27 20.64 -15.46 18.20
C ALA A 27 21.05 -16.92 18.36
N THR A 28 22.23 -17.27 17.88
CA THR A 28 22.88 -18.57 18.09
C THR A 28 23.85 -18.50 19.27
N ALA A 29 24.22 -19.66 19.80
CA ALA A 29 25.11 -19.74 20.99
C ALA A 29 26.51 -19.16 20.74
N ASP A 30 26.96 -19.09 19.47
CA ASP A 30 28.22 -18.49 19.03
C ASP A 30 28.14 -16.98 18.75
N GLY A 31 27.02 -16.33 19.14
CA GLY A 31 26.81 -14.88 18.97
C GLY A 31 26.41 -14.44 17.56
N LYS A 32 26.26 -15.38 16.60
CA LYS A 32 25.74 -15.08 15.26
C LYS A 32 24.22 -14.96 15.28
N GLN A 33 23.67 -14.34 14.23
CA GLN A 33 22.23 -14.26 14.02
C GLN A 33 21.83 -15.09 12.79
N ASN A 34 21.00 -16.08 13.01
CA ASN A 34 20.28 -16.74 11.91
C ASN A 34 19.01 -15.95 11.62
N THR A 35 18.72 -15.72 10.34
CA THR A 35 17.51 -15.04 9.90
C THR A 35 16.67 -15.93 9.01
N VAL A 36 15.35 -15.88 9.21
CA VAL A 36 14.36 -16.52 8.34
C VAL A 36 13.45 -15.44 7.79
N SER A 37 13.30 -15.38 6.48
CA SER A 37 12.33 -14.48 5.83
C SER A 37 11.17 -15.28 5.29
N LEU A 38 9.97 -14.90 5.71
CA LEU A 38 8.70 -15.39 5.18
C LEU A 38 8.16 -14.32 4.25
N SER A 39 7.75 -14.70 3.05
CA SER A 39 7.23 -13.77 2.05
C SER A 39 6.10 -14.42 1.28
N HIS A 40 4.96 -13.72 1.18
CA HIS A 40 3.82 -14.12 0.38
C HIS A 40 3.39 -12.95 -0.49
N ILE A 41 3.05 -13.22 -1.76
CA ILE A 41 2.51 -12.19 -2.65
C ILE A 41 1.18 -11.67 -2.08
N HIS A 42 0.90 -10.39 -2.33
CA HIS A 42 -0.24 -9.70 -1.71
C HIS A 42 -1.61 -10.40 -1.89
N PRO A 43 -1.93 -11.08 -3.02
CA PRO A 43 -3.21 -11.78 -3.14
C PRO A 43 -3.28 -13.11 -2.38
N GLU A 44 -2.17 -13.62 -1.87
CA GLU A 44 -2.11 -14.87 -1.10
C GLU A 44 -1.98 -14.60 0.40
N ASP A 45 -1.40 -13.47 0.77
CA ASP A 45 -1.18 -13.11 2.18
C ASP A 45 -2.48 -12.70 2.88
N PRO A 46 -2.86 -13.33 4.01
CA PRO A 46 -4.12 -13.06 4.72
C PRO A 46 -4.24 -11.62 5.21
N TYR A 47 -3.13 -11.04 5.72
CA TYR A 47 -3.13 -9.66 6.18
C TYR A 47 -3.32 -8.69 5.02
N MET A 48 -2.63 -8.90 3.90
CA MET A 48 -2.75 -8.06 2.73
C MET A 48 -4.14 -8.14 2.09
N LYS A 49 -4.76 -9.32 2.06
CA LYS A 49 -6.17 -9.48 1.66
C LYS A 49 -7.09 -8.64 2.55
N ALA A 50 -6.94 -8.74 3.86
CA ALA A 50 -7.72 -7.98 4.82
C ALA A 50 -7.49 -6.46 4.67
N PHE A 51 -6.26 -6.03 4.44
CA PHE A 51 -5.91 -4.63 4.21
C PHE A 51 -6.50 -4.09 2.90
N LEU A 52 -6.30 -4.78 1.79
CA LEU A 52 -6.75 -4.34 0.46
C LEU A 52 -8.27 -4.41 0.30
N SER A 53 -8.95 -5.29 1.05
CA SER A 53 -10.42 -5.32 1.14
C SER A 53 -11.01 -4.29 2.10
N ASN A 54 -10.19 -3.43 2.71
CA ASN A 54 -10.60 -2.39 3.66
C ASN A 54 -11.21 -2.91 4.97
N ILE A 55 -10.96 -4.17 5.38
CA ILE A 55 -11.59 -4.73 6.59
C ILE A 55 -10.89 -4.25 7.88
N ASN A 56 -9.54 -4.16 7.85
CA ASN A 56 -8.71 -3.86 9.03
C ASN A 56 -8.13 -2.43 9.05
N LEU A 57 -8.59 -1.54 8.16
CA LEU A 57 -8.13 -0.16 8.12
C LEU A 57 -8.52 0.63 9.37
N ARG A 58 -7.77 1.69 9.67
CA ARG A 58 -8.11 2.62 10.76
C ARG A 58 -9.43 3.35 10.47
N PRO A 59 -10.22 3.72 11.49
CA PRO A 59 -11.45 4.53 11.32
C PRO A 59 -11.23 5.81 10.52
N SER A 60 -10.06 6.46 10.68
CA SER A 60 -9.67 7.67 9.94
C SER A 60 -9.58 7.46 8.42
N CYS A 61 -9.31 6.25 7.93
CA CYS A 61 -9.24 5.96 6.51
C CYS A 61 -10.60 6.14 5.81
N TYR A 62 -11.70 5.88 6.52
CA TYR A 62 -13.07 6.01 6.00
C TYR A 62 -13.62 7.43 6.06
N ARG A 63 -12.92 8.35 6.74
CA ARG A 63 -13.29 9.76 6.91
C ARG A 63 -12.11 10.70 6.63
N CYS A 64 -11.22 10.27 5.73
CA CYS A 64 -10.00 11.01 5.44
C CYS A 64 -10.32 12.41 4.88
N PRO A 65 -9.91 13.49 5.56
CA PRO A 65 -10.24 14.86 5.14
C PRO A 65 -9.35 15.37 4.00
N THR A 66 -8.27 14.66 3.67
CA THR A 66 -7.23 15.12 2.74
C THR A 66 -7.49 14.72 1.29
N LYS A 67 -8.73 14.33 0.95
CA LYS A 67 -9.10 13.93 -0.40
C LYS A 67 -9.25 15.12 -1.34
N GLY A 68 -9.10 14.89 -2.66
CA GLY A 68 -9.25 15.91 -3.68
C GLY A 68 -8.26 17.06 -3.55
N GLY A 69 -7.00 16.78 -3.21
CA GLY A 69 -5.95 17.79 -3.06
C GLY A 69 -6.04 18.64 -1.79
N ARG A 70 -6.96 18.34 -0.86
CA ARG A 70 -7.19 19.13 0.37
C ARG A 70 -6.21 18.83 1.50
N SER A 71 -5.08 18.18 1.22
CA SER A 71 -4.06 17.88 2.24
C SER A 71 -3.30 19.11 2.73
N GLY A 72 -3.32 20.22 1.98
CA GLY A 72 -2.48 21.40 2.23
C GLY A 72 -1.03 21.20 1.83
N ALA A 73 -0.67 20.06 1.22
CA ALA A 73 0.68 19.79 0.75
C ALA A 73 0.98 20.52 -0.57
N ASP A 74 2.20 21.04 -0.73
CA ASP A 74 2.64 21.66 -1.99
C ASP A 74 2.75 20.62 -3.12
N ILE A 75 3.15 19.38 -2.76
CA ILE A 75 3.32 18.25 -3.68
C ILE A 75 2.63 17.02 -3.09
N THR A 76 1.89 16.28 -3.91
CA THR A 76 1.32 14.97 -3.56
C THR A 76 1.99 13.89 -4.40
N LEU A 77 2.48 12.83 -3.75
CA LEU A 77 3.08 11.67 -4.40
C LEU A 77 2.12 10.48 -4.33
N ALA A 78 1.99 9.77 -5.43
CA ALA A 78 1.19 8.55 -5.54
C ALA A 78 1.86 7.55 -6.49
N ASP A 79 1.38 6.30 -6.49
CA ASP A 79 1.67 5.37 -7.57
C ASP A 79 0.78 5.72 -8.77
N TYR A 80 1.32 5.64 -10.01
CA TYR A 80 0.53 5.80 -11.22
C TYR A 80 -0.19 4.47 -11.55
N TRP A 81 -1.32 4.23 -10.89
CA TRP A 81 -2.16 3.09 -11.23
C TRP A 81 -2.72 3.24 -12.64
N GLY A 82 -2.66 2.16 -13.44
CA GLY A 82 -3.12 2.18 -14.83
C GLY A 82 -2.06 2.63 -15.84
N ILE A 83 -0.80 2.81 -15.44
CA ILE A 83 0.31 3.13 -16.36
C ILE A 83 0.41 2.13 -17.51
N ASP A 84 0.14 0.86 -17.23
CA ASP A 84 0.13 -0.24 -18.21
C ASP A 84 -0.93 -0.07 -19.32
N ARG A 85 -1.93 0.78 -19.10
CA ARG A 85 -3.01 1.10 -20.05
C ARG A 85 -2.84 2.46 -20.71
N ASP A 86 -2.43 3.45 -19.91
CA ASP A 86 -2.33 4.83 -20.36
C ASP A 86 -1.02 5.10 -21.14
N MET A 87 0.08 4.52 -20.67
CA MET A 87 1.42 4.66 -21.25
C MET A 87 2.25 3.37 -21.04
N PRO A 88 1.92 2.29 -21.75
CA PRO A 88 2.54 0.96 -21.55
C PRO A 88 4.06 0.95 -21.79
N GLU A 89 4.59 1.87 -22.59
CA GLU A 89 6.03 2.03 -22.85
C GLU A 89 6.83 2.42 -21.59
N TYR A 90 6.19 2.96 -20.55
CA TYR A 90 6.83 3.31 -19.28
C TYR A 90 6.61 2.26 -18.19
N ASP A 91 5.89 1.18 -18.49
CA ASP A 91 5.59 0.12 -17.53
C ASP A 91 6.67 -0.96 -17.54
N ASP A 92 7.71 -0.76 -16.73
CA ASP A 92 8.83 -1.71 -16.55
C ASP A 92 8.68 -2.61 -15.30
N ASP A 93 7.49 -2.66 -14.69
CA ASP A 93 7.19 -3.35 -13.42
C ASP A 93 8.02 -2.89 -12.20
N ARG A 94 8.69 -1.73 -12.29
CA ARG A 94 9.35 -1.07 -11.14
C ARG A 94 8.43 -0.09 -10.45
N GLY A 95 7.38 0.32 -11.14
CA GLY A 95 6.38 1.30 -10.76
C GLY A 95 6.76 2.72 -11.15
N VAL A 96 5.77 3.45 -11.63
CA VAL A 96 5.88 4.86 -12.01
C VAL A 96 5.25 5.72 -10.94
N SER A 97 5.94 6.77 -10.52
CA SER A 97 5.42 7.74 -9.56
C SER A 97 4.53 8.76 -10.25
N LEU A 98 3.33 8.98 -9.70
CA LEU A 98 2.48 10.10 -10.05
C LEU A 98 2.78 11.25 -9.10
N VAL A 99 3.13 12.42 -9.65
CA VAL A 99 3.43 13.64 -8.90
C VAL A 99 2.37 14.69 -9.23
N ILE A 100 1.66 15.15 -8.21
CA ILE A 100 0.64 16.20 -8.34
C ILE A 100 1.18 17.46 -7.67
N LEU A 101 1.30 18.52 -8.44
CA LEU A 101 1.80 19.82 -8.00
C LEU A 101 0.59 20.69 -7.61
N ASN A 102 0.43 20.94 -6.30
CA ASN A 102 -0.77 21.58 -5.78
C ASN A 102 -0.63 23.11 -5.65
N THR A 103 0.60 23.64 -5.59
CA THR A 103 0.88 25.07 -5.41
C THR A 103 2.03 25.53 -6.30
N GLU A 104 2.15 26.84 -6.52
CA GLU A 104 3.29 27.43 -7.24
C GLU A 104 4.64 27.10 -6.59
N LYS A 105 4.68 27.01 -5.26
CA LYS A 105 5.87 26.59 -4.53
C LYS A 105 6.23 25.14 -4.85
N GLY A 106 5.24 24.25 -4.93
CA GLY A 106 5.44 22.85 -5.35
C GLY A 106 5.97 22.77 -6.79
N VAL A 107 5.40 23.55 -7.71
CA VAL A 107 5.86 23.65 -9.11
C VAL A 107 7.30 24.12 -9.17
N SER A 108 7.64 25.22 -8.48
CA SER A 108 8.99 25.78 -8.44
C SER A 108 10.01 24.77 -7.91
N LEU A 109 9.70 24.13 -6.78
CA LEU A 109 10.57 23.10 -6.20
C LEU A 109 10.75 21.92 -7.15
N PHE A 110 9.67 21.38 -7.71
CA PHE A 110 9.73 20.21 -8.58
C PHE A 110 10.52 20.49 -9.88
N ASN A 111 10.39 21.68 -10.43
CA ASN A 111 11.12 22.10 -11.64
C ASN A 111 12.62 22.31 -11.41
N SER A 112 13.05 22.54 -10.15
CA SER A 112 14.47 22.63 -9.81
C SER A 112 15.17 21.27 -9.76
N LEU A 113 14.40 20.15 -9.76
CA LEU A 113 14.94 18.80 -9.69
C LEU A 113 15.26 18.26 -11.09
N GLN A 114 16.42 17.61 -11.21
CA GLN A 114 16.80 16.87 -12.42
C GLN A 114 16.19 15.47 -12.37
N LEU A 115 15.02 15.30 -12.94
CA LEU A 115 14.27 14.04 -12.97
C LEU A 115 13.80 13.76 -14.39
N ASP A 116 13.75 12.48 -14.77
CA ASP A 116 12.99 12.04 -15.93
C ASP A 116 11.51 12.18 -15.61
N LYS A 117 10.84 13.10 -16.30
CA LYS A 117 9.44 13.46 -16.05
C LYS A 117 8.69 13.73 -17.33
N ILE A 118 7.43 13.36 -17.33
CA ILE A 118 6.48 13.61 -18.40
C ILE A 118 5.26 14.29 -17.80
N GLU A 119 4.81 15.33 -18.45
CA GLU A 119 3.58 16.02 -18.08
C GLU A 119 2.38 15.29 -18.67
N VAL A 120 1.38 14.99 -17.83
CA VAL A 120 0.18 14.25 -18.22
C VAL A 120 -1.08 14.96 -17.72
N PRO A 121 -2.22 14.84 -18.44
CA PRO A 121 -3.48 15.41 -17.96
C PRO A 121 -3.91 14.78 -16.65
N ALA A 122 -4.34 15.60 -15.69
CA ALA A 122 -4.77 15.12 -14.36
C ALA A 122 -5.95 14.15 -14.44
N GLU A 123 -6.88 14.37 -15.38
CA GLU A 123 -8.06 13.52 -15.54
C GLU A 123 -7.69 12.08 -15.92
N SER A 124 -6.78 11.88 -16.87
CA SER A 124 -6.31 10.55 -17.27
C SER A 124 -5.49 9.90 -16.16
N SER A 125 -4.48 10.61 -15.63
CA SER A 125 -3.53 10.08 -14.65
C SER A 125 -4.16 9.72 -13.30
N LEU A 126 -5.28 10.32 -12.93
CA LEU A 126 -6.01 10.03 -11.69
C LEU A 126 -7.16 9.04 -11.85
N ARG A 127 -7.47 8.62 -13.09
CA ARG A 127 -8.60 7.70 -13.40
C ARG A 127 -8.55 6.43 -12.57
N TYR A 128 -7.38 5.85 -12.39
CA TYR A 128 -7.18 4.60 -11.64
C TYR A 128 -6.76 4.83 -10.18
N ASN A 129 -6.87 6.08 -9.70
CA ASN A 129 -6.57 6.47 -8.32
C ASN A 129 -7.83 6.98 -7.58
N PRO A 130 -8.89 6.17 -7.41
CA PRO A 130 -10.15 6.61 -6.79
C PRO A 130 -9.95 7.11 -5.36
N SER A 131 -8.94 6.62 -4.67
CA SER A 131 -8.55 7.09 -3.34
C SER A 131 -8.08 8.54 -3.30
N PHE A 132 -7.75 9.17 -4.44
CA PHE A 132 -7.50 10.60 -4.50
C PHE A 132 -8.79 11.39 -4.23
N TYR A 133 -9.90 10.99 -4.82
CA TYR A 133 -11.16 11.74 -4.79
C TYR A 133 -11.97 11.52 -3.52
N ALA A 134 -12.07 10.26 -3.06
CA ALA A 134 -12.94 9.91 -1.95
C ALA A 134 -12.28 8.92 -0.97
N PRO A 135 -12.68 8.94 0.32
CA PRO A 135 -12.33 7.88 1.25
C PRO A 135 -12.86 6.51 0.79
N VAL A 136 -12.17 5.46 1.19
CA VAL A 136 -12.64 4.09 0.95
C VAL A 136 -13.86 3.76 1.83
N SER A 137 -14.72 2.86 1.35
CA SER A 137 -15.83 2.34 2.14
C SER A 137 -15.38 1.22 3.07
N PRO A 138 -15.96 1.15 4.30
CA PRO A 138 -15.70 0.02 5.20
C PRO A 138 -16.17 -1.30 4.57
N HIS A 139 -15.40 -2.37 4.79
CA HIS A 139 -15.83 -3.71 4.40
C HIS A 139 -17.09 -4.15 5.20
N PRO A 140 -18.08 -4.84 4.60
CA PRO A 140 -19.29 -5.27 5.30
C PRO A 140 -18.99 -6.09 6.57
N ASN A 141 -17.99 -6.95 6.54
CA ASN A 141 -17.58 -7.80 7.66
C ASN A 141 -16.67 -7.10 8.68
N ARG A 142 -16.43 -5.77 8.57
CA ARG A 142 -15.51 -5.07 9.46
C ARG A 142 -15.92 -5.15 10.93
N SER A 143 -17.18 -4.96 11.25
CA SER A 143 -17.68 -5.03 12.64
C SER A 143 -17.44 -6.42 13.23
N ARG A 144 -17.72 -7.46 12.47
CA ARG A 144 -17.46 -8.85 12.85
C ARG A 144 -15.97 -9.10 13.06
N PHE A 145 -15.11 -8.62 12.15
CA PHE A 145 -13.66 -8.75 12.29
C PHE A 145 -13.18 -8.19 13.64
N PHE A 146 -13.58 -6.96 13.99
CA PHE A 146 -13.12 -6.33 15.24
C PHE A 146 -13.79 -6.88 16.51
N SER A 147 -14.93 -7.56 16.42
CA SER A 147 -15.52 -8.27 17.57
C SER A 147 -14.81 -9.60 17.87
N GLU A 148 -14.11 -10.18 16.90
CA GLU A 148 -13.51 -11.51 17.02
C GLU A 148 -11.97 -11.47 17.12
N VAL A 149 -11.29 -10.50 16.47
CA VAL A 149 -9.82 -10.50 16.29
C VAL A 149 -9.01 -10.43 17.59
N PHE A 150 -9.60 -9.92 18.68
CA PHE A 150 -8.94 -9.81 19.99
C PHE A 150 -9.31 -10.92 20.97
N ARG A 151 -10.03 -11.93 20.53
CA ARG A 151 -10.37 -13.08 21.37
C ARG A 151 -9.19 -14.06 21.38
N ASP A 152 -8.85 -14.60 22.55
CA ASP A 152 -7.71 -15.51 22.76
C ASP A 152 -7.87 -16.86 22.03
N ASP A 153 -9.11 -17.27 21.73
CA ASP A 153 -9.46 -18.55 21.11
C ASP A 153 -9.53 -18.48 19.58
N VAL A 154 -9.21 -17.33 18.97
CA VAL A 154 -9.38 -17.11 17.52
C VAL A 154 -8.07 -17.30 16.77
N ASP A 155 -8.11 -18.14 15.74
CA ASP A 155 -7.08 -18.15 14.70
C ASP A 155 -7.28 -16.96 13.75
N ILE A 156 -6.45 -15.95 13.93
CA ILE A 156 -6.51 -14.69 13.17
C ILE A 156 -6.35 -14.91 11.66
N ILE A 157 -5.53 -15.87 11.25
CA ILE A 157 -5.31 -16.18 9.82
C ILE A 157 -6.59 -16.74 9.20
N SER A 158 -7.20 -17.70 9.87
CA SER A 158 -8.49 -18.29 9.45
C SER A 158 -9.60 -17.26 9.44
N LEU A 159 -9.67 -16.37 10.44
CA LEU A 159 -10.63 -15.28 10.52
C LEU A 159 -10.48 -14.34 9.30
N MET A 160 -9.27 -13.84 9.03
CA MET A 160 -9.01 -12.95 7.89
C MET A 160 -9.38 -13.62 6.57
N ASN A 161 -8.97 -14.86 6.35
CA ASN A 161 -9.30 -15.61 5.14
C ASN A 161 -10.80 -15.86 4.99
N GLY A 162 -11.50 -16.15 6.09
CA GLY A 162 -12.95 -16.38 6.07
C GLY A 162 -13.76 -15.14 5.75
N LEU A 163 -13.36 -13.99 6.29
CA LEU A 163 -14.10 -12.73 6.15
C LEU A 163 -13.78 -11.97 4.84
N THR A 164 -12.69 -12.30 4.16
CA THR A 164 -12.27 -11.67 2.89
C THR A 164 -12.59 -12.53 1.65
N ARG A 165 -13.20 -13.69 1.83
CA ARG A 165 -13.75 -14.46 0.69
C ARG A 165 -14.97 -13.73 0.15
N THR A 166 -14.91 -13.30 -1.10
CA THR A 166 -16.02 -12.81 -1.90
C THR A 166 -16.74 -13.98 -2.55
#